data_29cdfd775a03c946be4a3644319efece
#
_entry.id   29cdfd775a03c946be4a3644319efece
#
_cell.length_a   1.000
_cell.length_b   1.000
_cell.length_c   1.000
_cell.angle_alpha   90.00
_cell.angle_beta   90.00
_cell.angle_gamma   90.00
#
_symmetry.space_group_name_H-M   'P 1'
#
loop_
_entity.id
_entity.type
_entity.pdbx_description
1 polymer ?
#
loop_
_entity_poly.entity_id
_entity_poly.type
_entity_poly.pdbx_seq_one_letter_code
_entity_poly.pdbx_strand_id
1 'polypeptide(L)'
;MHTQIIRPAGAGHETLAVLGACLVIVGAAAGYIGLREAPPDSAPLAATQIDARRDLTPAEQGIYADLRVAYEEIGFALQAGEPLPSVDELAAQGLPPFVADNSTAARGGHAWRLQRQAGKALYVGQTADAKLAGSFLMRAEDGHAKDGHDHDHGAPGQADVWLARGASARVPDAADDAALAAAGWRQVAAQFDAGVTRQNKP
;
A
#
# COMPACT_ATOMS: atom_id res chain seq x y z
N MET A 1 15.84 -10.38 -68.81
CA MET A 1 16.31 -10.69 -67.45
C MET A 1 17.09 -9.47 -66.97
N HIS A 2 16.55 -8.76 -65.93
CA HIS A 2 17.24 -7.62 -65.34
C HIS A 2 17.99 -8.12 -64.11
N THR A 3 19.29 -8.09 -64.09
CA THR A 3 20.13 -8.46 -62.95
C THR A 3 20.35 -7.23 -62.12
N GLN A 4 19.77 -7.24 -60.87
CA GLN A 4 19.95 -6.17 -59.91
C GLN A 4 21.18 -6.51 -59.07
N ILE A 5 22.22 -5.72 -59.13
CA ILE A 5 23.43 -5.86 -58.32
C ILE A 5 23.14 -5.13 -56.98
N ILE A 6 22.91 -5.90 -55.92
CA ILE A 6 22.79 -5.38 -54.56
C ILE A 6 24.22 -5.20 -54.03
N ARG A 7 24.61 -3.95 -53.73
CA ARG A 7 25.89 -3.67 -53.07
C ARG A 7 25.77 -4.12 -51.61
N PRO A 8 26.76 -4.90 -51.09
CA PRO A 8 26.77 -5.19 -49.66
C PRO A 8 26.90 -3.88 -48.88
N ALA A 9 26.09 -3.72 -47.82
CA ALA A 9 26.20 -2.60 -46.90
C ALA A 9 27.63 -2.56 -46.36
N GLY A 10 28.30 -1.41 -46.45
CA GLY A 10 29.68 -1.23 -46.04
C GLY A 10 29.85 -1.45 -44.55
N ALA A 11 30.29 -2.64 -44.19
CA ALA A 11 30.44 -3.07 -42.80
C ALA A 11 31.69 -2.47 -42.16
N GLY A 12 31.67 -1.24 -41.72
CA GLY A 12 32.83 -0.66 -41.02
C GLY A 12 32.47 0.52 -40.16
N HIS A 13 31.74 1.45 -40.69
CA HIS A 13 31.42 2.69 -39.95
C HIS A 13 30.11 2.61 -39.17
N GLU A 14 29.16 1.78 -39.59
CA GLU A 14 27.88 1.62 -38.86
C GLU A 14 28.08 1.00 -37.47
N THR A 15 28.91 -0.05 -37.38
CA THR A 15 29.20 -0.68 -36.09
C THR A 15 29.90 0.29 -35.15
N LEU A 16 30.83 1.11 -35.65
CA LEU A 16 31.48 2.15 -34.84
C LEU A 16 30.53 3.26 -34.45
N ALA A 17 29.62 3.66 -35.33
CA ALA A 17 28.59 4.66 -35.01
C ALA A 17 27.61 4.15 -33.95
N VAL A 18 27.17 2.90 -34.05
CA VAL A 18 26.29 2.26 -33.03
C VAL A 18 27.00 2.12 -31.70
N LEU A 19 28.26 1.65 -31.71
CA LEU A 19 29.07 1.57 -30.46
C LEU A 19 29.26 2.94 -29.82
N GLY A 20 29.55 3.98 -30.62
CA GLY A 20 29.69 5.35 -30.15
C GLY A 20 28.38 5.87 -29.53
N ALA A 21 27.24 5.63 -30.19
CA ALA A 21 25.94 6.00 -29.67
C ALA A 21 25.61 5.26 -28.34
N CYS A 22 25.90 3.97 -28.25
CA CYS A 22 25.72 3.19 -27.03
C CYS A 22 26.59 3.74 -25.87
N LEU A 23 27.86 4.08 -26.15
CA LEU A 23 28.75 4.67 -25.14
C LEU A 23 28.26 6.03 -24.66
N VAL A 24 27.73 6.87 -25.54
CA VAL A 24 27.15 8.17 -25.19
C VAL A 24 25.91 7.98 -24.30
N ILE A 25 25.02 7.05 -24.67
CA ILE A 25 23.82 6.77 -23.91
C ILE A 25 24.17 6.23 -22.50
N VAL A 26 25.08 5.26 -22.43
CA VAL A 26 25.53 4.69 -21.15
C VAL A 26 26.26 5.74 -20.30
N GLY A 27 27.13 6.55 -20.91
CA GLY A 27 27.83 7.64 -20.23
C GLY A 27 26.87 8.72 -19.72
N ALA A 28 25.87 9.11 -20.52
CA ALA A 28 24.84 10.06 -20.12
C ALA A 28 23.97 9.49 -18.99
N ALA A 29 23.58 8.21 -19.07
CA ALA A 29 22.81 7.55 -18.02
C ALA A 29 23.63 7.43 -16.72
N ALA A 30 24.88 7.02 -16.79
CA ALA A 30 25.78 6.95 -15.63
C ALA A 30 26.02 8.33 -15.00
N GLY A 31 26.26 9.36 -15.85
CA GLY A 31 26.39 10.74 -15.39
C GLY A 31 25.11 11.25 -14.74
N TYR A 32 23.95 10.99 -15.33
CA TYR A 32 22.65 11.36 -14.75
C TYR A 32 22.42 10.69 -13.40
N ILE A 33 22.74 9.40 -13.27
CA ILE A 33 22.59 8.65 -12.01
C ILE A 33 23.59 9.14 -10.97
N GLY A 34 24.84 9.39 -11.37
CA GLY A 34 25.90 9.83 -10.45
C GLY A 34 25.77 11.28 -9.95
N LEU A 35 25.14 12.15 -10.77
CA LEU A 35 24.86 13.53 -10.40
C LEU A 35 23.52 13.69 -9.66
N ARG A 36 22.73 12.64 -9.58
CA ARG A 36 21.48 12.65 -8.86
C ARG A 36 21.78 12.51 -7.38
N GLU A 37 21.43 13.52 -6.60
CA GLU A 37 21.45 13.41 -5.14
C GLU A 37 20.61 12.20 -4.73
N ALA A 38 21.13 11.37 -3.84
CA ALA A 38 20.36 10.29 -3.24
C ALA A 38 19.06 10.89 -2.69
N PRO A 39 17.89 10.25 -2.93
CA PRO A 39 16.65 10.72 -2.31
C PRO A 39 16.90 10.87 -0.82
N PRO A 40 16.38 11.94 -0.18
CA PRO A 40 16.49 12.06 1.27
C PRO A 40 15.97 10.77 1.89
N ASP A 41 16.71 10.21 2.84
CA ASP A 41 16.29 9.03 3.58
C ASP A 41 14.84 9.26 4.01
N SER A 42 13.98 8.30 3.72
CA SER A 42 12.59 8.35 4.15
C SER A 42 12.56 8.70 5.63
N ALA A 43 11.73 9.65 6.05
CA ALA A 43 11.64 10.05 7.43
C ALA A 43 11.56 8.81 8.34
N PRO A 44 12.29 8.77 9.46
CA PRO A 44 12.27 7.60 10.33
C PRO A 44 10.83 7.33 10.78
N LEU A 45 10.41 6.08 10.68
CA LEU A 45 9.10 5.66 11.17
C LEU A 45 9.01 5.89 12.68
N ALA A 46 7.86 6.31 13.15
CA ALA A 46 7.58 6.35 14.58
C ALA A 46 7.66 4.93 15.18
N ALA A 47 8.00 4.81 16.45
CA ALA A 47 8.08 3.51 17.14
C ALA A 47 6.75 2.73 17.13
N THR A 48 5.64 3.43 16.89
CA THR A 48 4.28 2.88 16.76
C THR A 48 3.92 2.47 15.34
N GLN A 49 4.82 2.66 14.38
CA GLN A 49 4.63 2.38 12.96
C GLN A 49 5.51 1.23 12.48
N ILE A 50 5.10 0.60 11.39
CA ILE A 50 5.86 -0.40 10.64
C ILE A 50 5.80 -0.09 9.14
N ASP A 51 6.87 -0.42 8.43
CA ASP A 51 6.96 -0.20 6.98
C ASP A 51 6.18 -1.27 6.21
N ALA A 52 5.20 -0.83 5.40
CA ALA A 52 4.41 -1.72 4.57
C ALA A 52 5.22 -2.58 3.59
N ARG A 53 6.40 -2.12 3.17
CA ARG A 53 7.24 -2.82 2.18
C ARG A 53 8.29 -3.72 2.83
N ARG A 54 8.85 -3.30 3.97
CA ARG A 54 10.02 -3.97 4.59
C ARG A 54 9.62 -4.90 5.72
N ASP A 55 8.57 -4.54 6.47
CA ASP A 55 8.25 -5.21 7.72
C ASP A 55 7.08 -6.20 7.61
N LEU A 56 6.26 -6.10 6.55
CA LEU A 56 5.15 -7.02 6.34
C LEU A 56 5.61 -8.34 5.70
N THR A 57 5.08 -9.46 6.17
CA THR A 57 5.20 -10.76 5.48
C THR A 57 4.46 -10.70 4.13
N PRO A 58 4.76 -11.59 3.17
CA PRO A 58 4.02 -11.64 1.90
C PRO A 58 2.50 -11.79 2.08
N ALA A 59 2.05 -12.55 3.07
CA ALA A 59 0.63 -12.70 3.41
C ALA A 59 0.04 -11.37 3.93
N GLU A 60 0.74 -10.71 4.84
CA GLU A 60 0.34 -9.40 5.38
C GLU A 60 0.33 -8.30 4.30
N GLN A 61 1.29 -8.31 3.36
CA GLN A 61 1.31 -7.38 2.24
C GLN A 61 0.08 -7.53 1.34
N GLY A 62 -0.33 -8.77 1.06
CA GLY A 62 -1.54 -9.05 0.28
C GLY A 62 -2.80 -8.52 0.97
N ILE A 63 -2.96 -8.78 2.27
CA ILE A 63 -4.11 -8.28 3.04
C ILE A 63 -4.10 -6.74 3.11
N TYR A 64 -2.94 -6.14 3.33
CA TYR A 64 -2.80 -4.69 3.36
C TYR A 64 -3.18 -4.04 2.02
N ALA A 65 -2.77 -4.65 0.89
CA ALA A 65 -3.16 -4.18 -0.44
C ALA A 65 -4.67 -4.28 -0.66
N ASP A 66 -5.29 -5.40 -0.27
CA ASP A 66 -6.73 -5.60 -0.33
C ASP A 66 -7.50 -4.57 0.52
N LEU A 67 -7.02 -4.31 1.75
CA LEU A 67 -7.64 -3.31 2.64
C LEU A 67 -7.56 -1.89 2.06
N ARG A 68 -6.50 -1.55 1.34
CA ARG A 68 -6.40 -0.25 0.69
C ARG A 68 -7.45 -0.08 -0.41
N VAL A 69 -7.64 -1.13 -1.25
CA VAL A 69 -8.69 -1.14 -2.27
C VAL A 69 -10.07 -1.03 -1.61
N ALA A 70 -10.31 -1.82 -0.57
CA ALA A 70 -11.56 -1.77 0.18
C ALA A 70 -11.83 -0.40 0.80
N TYR A 71 -10.81 0.27 1.31
CA TYR A 71 -10.93 1.63 1.86
C TYR A 71 -11.38 2.64 0.79
N GLU A 72 -10.83 2.55 -0.42
CA GLU A 72 -11.22 3.40 -1.54
C GLU A 72 -12.69 3.14 -1.94
N GLU A 73 -13.12 1.89 -2.05
CA GLU A 73 -14.51 1.51 -2.37
C GLU A 73 -15.50 1.99 -1.30
N ILE A 74 -15.16 1.82 -0.02
CA ILE A 74 -15.94 2.34 1.10
C ILE A 74 -16.05 3.87 1.00
N GLY A 75 -14.94 4.54 0.69
CA GLY A 75 -14.89 5.98 0.49
C GLY A 75 -15.80 6.46 -0.64
N PHE A 76 -15.86 5.74 -1.76
CA PHE A 76 -16.77 6.06 -2.87
C PHE A 76 -18.23 5.88 -2.47
N ALA A 77 -18.59 4.81 -1.77
CA ALA A 77 -19.95 4.61 -1.27
C ALA A 77 -20.39 5.75 -0.33
N LEU A 78 -19.53 6.13 0.61
CA LEU A 78 -19.80 7.24 1.54
C LEU A 78 -19.94 8.58 0.81
N GLN A 79 -19.11 8.85 -0.21
CA GLN A 79 -19.23 10.06 -1.04
C GLN A 79 -20.52 10.09 -1.87
N ALA A 80 -21.03 8.92 -2.27
CA ALA A 80 -22.32 8.76 -2.93
C ALA A 80 -23.51 8.94 -1.97
N GLY A 81 -23.26 9.11 -0.68
CA GLY A 81 -24.29 9.24 0.35
C GLY A 81 -24.86 7.88 0.80
N GLU A 82 -24.20 6.79 0.46
CA GLU A 82 -24.58 5.46 0.90
C GLU A 82 -24.14 5.24 2.36
N PRO A 83 -24.84 4.38 3.12
CA PRO A 83 -24.43 4.04 4.47
C PRO A 83 -23.10 3.26 4.44
N LEU A 84 -22.36 3.31 5.54
CA LEU A 84 -21.13 2.53 5.71
C LEU A 84 -21.45 1.03 5.54
N PRO A 85 -20.82 0.33 4.55
CA PRO A 85 -21.14 -1.05 4.25
C PRO A 85 -20.71 -2.00 5.38
N SER A 86 -21.50 -3.01 5.63
CA SER A 86 -21.14 -4.12 6.53
C SER A 86 -20.12 -5.06 5.89
N VAL A 87 -19.50 -5.92 6.69
CA VAL A 87 -18.58 -6.97 6.16
C VAL A 87 -19.28 -7.90 5.20
N ASP A 88 -20.54 -8.24 5.46
CA ASP A 88 -21.31 -9.15 4.60
C ASP A 88 -21.63 -8.50 3.24
N GLU A 89 -21.91 -7.20 3.21
CA GLU A 89 -22.13 -6.44 1.96
C GLU A 89 -20.85 -6.36 1.14
N LEU A 90 -19.70 -6.07 1.77
CA LEU A 90 -18.39 -6.08 1.09
C LEU A 90 -18.04 -7.48 0.55
N ALA A 91 -18.33 -8.54 1.31
CA ALA A 91 -18.14 -9.90 0.87
C ALA A 91 -19.07 -10.28 -0.30
N ALA A 92 -20.33 -9.83 -0.27
CA ALA A 92 -21.29 -10.05 -1.35
C ALA A 92 -20.89 -9.35 -2.65
N GLN A 93 -20.18 -8.23 -2.56
CA GLN A 93 -19.58 -7.53 -3.70
C GLN A 93 -18.31 -8.23 -4.23
N GLY A 94 -17.88 -9.32 -3.57
CA GLY A 94 -16.66 -10.05 -3.94
C GLY A 94 -15.38 -9.32 -3.56
N LEU A 95 -15.42 -8.40 -2.61
CA LEU A 95 -14.29 -7.54 -2.26
C LEU A 95 -13.34 -8.22 -1.27
N PRO A 96 -12.07 -8.47 -1.64
CA PRO A 96 -11.08 -8.93 -0.69
C PRO A 96 -10.73 -7.78 0.31
N PRO A 97 -10.32 -8.10 1.54
CA PRO A 97 -10.14 -9.44 2.11
C PRO A 97 -11.40 -10.01 2.77
N PHE A 98 -12.58 -9.40 2.58
CA PHE A 98 -13.83 -9.77 3.25
C PHE A 98 -14.47 -11.03 2.65
N VAL A 99 -14.31 -11.24 1.34
CA VAL A 99 -14.76 -12.47 0.68
C VAL A 99 -13.77 -13.61 0.92
N ALA A 100 -14.29 -14.78 1.28
CA ALA A 100 -13.47 -15.98 1.41
C ALA A 100 -13.20 -16.59 0.02
N ASP A 101 -11.92 -16.80 -0.29
CA ASP A 101 -11.43 -17.44 -1.51
C ASP A 101 -10.39 -18.53 -1.20
N ASN A 102 -9.84 -19.14 -2.25
CA ASN A 102 -8.83 -20.21 -2.12
C ASN A 102 -7.52 -19.72 -1.46
N SER A 103 -7.25 -18.42 -1.44
CA SER A 103 -6.06 -17.84 -0.84
C SER A 103 -6.24 -17.49 0.65
N THR A 104 -7.48 -17.43 1.13
CA THR A 104 -7.82 -16.98 2.49
C THR A 104 -7.06 -17.75 3.56
N ALA A 105 -7.02 -19.08 3.47
CA ALA A 105 -6.29 -19.91 4.43
C ALA A 105 -4.76 -19.66 4.41
N ALA A 106 -4.18 -19.50 3.22
CA ALA A 106 -2.75 -19.23 3.04
C ALA A 106 -2.33 -17.82 3.54
N ARG A 107 -3.31 -16.94 3.72
CA ARG A 107 -3.11 -15.58 4.23
C ARG A 107 -3.54 -15.40 5.70
N GLY A 108 -3.72 -16.49 6.44
CA GLY A 108 -4.00 -16.46 7.88
C GLY A 108 -5.48 -16.62 8.25
N GLY A 109 -6.39 -16.79 7.28
CA GLY A 109 -7.79 -17.15 7.53
C GLY A 109 -8.55 -16.17 8.42
N HIS A 110 -8.55 -14.86 8.06
CA HIS A 110 -9.10 -13.82 8.90
C HIS A 110 -10.63 -13.89 9.01
N ALA A 111 -11.13 -13.81 10.25
CA ALA A 111 -12.54 -13.56 10.54
C ALA A 111 -12.77 -12.05 10.67
N TRP A 112 -13.53 -11.47 9.75
CA TRP A 112 -13.79 -10.03 9.68
C TRP A 112 -15.06 -9.65 10.41
N ARG A 113 -15.06 -8.49 11.07
CA ARG A 113 -16.22 -7.88 11.71
C ARG A 113 -16.12 -6.37 11.67
N LEU A 114 -17.27 -5.70 11.55
CA LEU A 114 -17.39 -4.26 11.71
C LEU A 114 -17.73 -3.95 13.15
N GLN A 115 -16.95 -3.10 13.80
CA GLN A 115 -17.20 -2.56 15.14
C GLN A 115 -17.35 -1.05 15.05
N ARG A 116 -18.28 -0.49 15.82
CA ARG A 116 -18.44 0.95 15.98
C ARG A 116 -18.08 1.32 17.40
N GLN A 117 -17.09 2.20 17.55
CA GLN A 117 -16.59 2.64 18.86
C GLN A 117 -16.26 4.13 18.80
N ALA A 118 -16.74 4.90 19.77
CA ALA A 118 -16.46 6.33 19.89
C ALA A 118 -16.64 7.13 18.59
N GLY A 119 -17.66 6.81 17.79
CA GLY A 119 -17.94 7.48 16.50
C GLY A 119 -17.03 7.06 15.35
N LYS A 120 -16.17 6.06 15.55
CA LYS A 120 -15.32 5.48 14.50
C LYS A 120 -15.83 4.10 14.07
N ALA A 121 -15.71 3.80 12.80
CA ALA A 121 -15.98 2.49 12.26
C ALA A 121 -14.66 1.72 12.09
N LEU A 122 -14.62 0.50 12.62
CA LEU A 122 -13.43 -0.35 12.66
C LEU A 122 -13.73 -1.67 11.97
N TYR A 123 -13.09 -1.93 10.84
CA TYR A 123 -13.09 -3.26 10.22
C TYR A 123 -11.96 -4.06 10.84
N VAL A 124 -12.29 -5.07 11.63
CA VAL A 124 -11.32 -5.87 12.39
C VAL A 124 -11.28 -7.27 11.84
N GLY A 125 -10.11 -7.68 11.35
CA GLY A 125 -9.80 -9.03 10.87
C GLY A 125 -8.97 -9.78 11.90
N GLN A 126 -9.60 -10.70 12.63
CA GLN A 126 -8.91 -11.57 13.55
C GLN A 126 -8.29 -12.74 12.80
N THR A 127 -6.97 -12.90 12.88
CA THR A 127 -6.28 -14.03 12.24
C THR A 127 -6.62 -15.36 12.90
N ALA A 128 -6.79 -16.40 12.10
CA ALA A 128 -6.87 -17.79 12.60
C ALA A 128 -5.48 -18.42 12.74
N ASP A 129 -4.48 -17.94 12.01
CA ASP A 129 -3.09 -18.41 12.08
C ASP A 129 -2.09 -17.26 12.16
N ALA A 130 -1.72 -16.89 13.39
CA ALA A 130 -0.78 -15.82 13.67
C ALA A 130 0.67 -16.10 13.17
N LYS A 131 0.98 -17.33 12.73
CA LYS A 131 2.28 -17.67 12.13
C LYS A 131 2.35 -17.21 10.67
N LEU A 132 1.21 -17.12 9.98
CA LEU A 132 1.12 -16.67 8.59
C LEU A 132 0.96 -15.16 8.51
N ALA A 133 0.02 -14.60 9.26
CA ALA A 133 -0.21 -13.16 9.29
C ALA A 133 -0.79 -12.72 10.64
N GLY A 134 -0.52 -11.49 11.05
CA GLY A 134 -1.14 -10.88 12.23
C GLY A 134 -2.61 -10.51 12.01
N SER A 135 -3.28 -10.04 13.06
CA SER A 135 -4.63 -9.48 12.98
C SER A 135 -4.57 -8.06 12.45
N PHE A 136 -5.55 -7.68 11.63
CA PHE A 136 -5.65 -6.35 11.02
C PHE A 136 -6.81 -5.56 11.57
N LEU A 137 -6.64 -4.24 11.59
CA LEU A 137 -7.70 -3.27 11.88
C LEU A 137 -7.59 -2.15 10.86
N MET A 138 -8.68 -1.82 10.18
CA MET A 138 -8.81 -0.65 9.32
C MET A 138 -9.85 0.29 9.92
N ARG A 139 -9.46 1.56 10.11
CA ARG A 139 -10.41 2.60 10.52
C ARG A 139 -11.02 3.23 9.29
N ALA A 140 -12.34 3.37 9.29
CA ALA A 140 -13.07 4.16 8.32
C ALA A 140 -13.77 5.32 9.04
N GLU A 141 -13.82 6.48 8.40
CA GLU A 141 -14.60 7.59 8.93
C GLU A 141 -16.09 7.27 8.76
N ASP A 142 -16.86 7.32 9.85
CA ASP A 142 -18.31 7.33 9.77
C ASP A 142 -18.68 8.71 9.21
N GLY A 143 -19.21 8.80 7.99
CA GLY A 143 -19.43 10.04 7.23
C GLY A 143 -20.26 11.15 7.91
N HIS A 144 -20.44 11.06 9.22
CA HIS A 144 -21.13 12.00 10.08
C HIS A 144 -20.19 12.88 10.94
N ALA A 145 -18.89 12.63 10.96
CA ALA A 145 -17.92 13.41 11.71
C ALA A 145 -17.38 14.58 10.87
N LYS A 146 -18.21 15.59 10.64
CA LYS A 146 -17.79 16.93 10.18
C LYS A 146 -17.39 17.82 11.37
N ASP A 147 -16.57 17.37 12.27
CA ASP A 147 -16.01 18.23 13.30
C ASP A 147 -14.50 18.11 13.28
N GLY A 148 -13.90 19.23 12.83
CA GLY A 148 -12.47 19.38 12.64
C GLY A 148 -11.70 19.16 13.91
N HIS A 149 -10.90 18.12 13.90
CA HIS A 149 -9.65 18.08 14.63
C HIS A 149 -8.61 17.47 13.71
N ASP A 150 -7.68 18.33 13.29
CA ASP A 150 -6.40 17.99 12.69
C ASP A 150 -5.73 16.86 13.49
N HIS A 151 -5.80 15.67 12.99
CA HIS A 151 -4.88 14.62 13.36
C HIS A 151 -4.10 14.27 12.09
N ASP A 152 -2.83 14.58 12.13
CA ASP A 152 -1.79 14.30 11.13
C ASP A 152 -1.63 12.78 10.95
N HIS A 153 -2.58 12.15 10.27
CA HIS A 153 -2.65 10.71 10.05
C HIS A 153 -2.55 10.39 8.57
N GLY A 154 -1.33 10.43 8.04
CA GLY A 154 -1.04 10.05 6.66
C GLY A 154 -1.50 11.08 5.62
N ALA A 155 -1.01 10.93 4.40
CA ALA A 155 -1.45 11.77 3.29
C ALA A 155 -2.97 11.60 3.07
N PRO A 156 -3.72 12.66 2.70
CA PRO A 156 -5.15 12.59 2.43
C PRO A 156 -5.45 11.46 1.42
N GLY A 157 -6.36 10.55 1.78
CA GLY A 157 -6.73 9.40 0.95
C GLY A 157 -5.96 8.11 1.23
N GLN A 158 -5.12 8.07 2.27
CA GLN A 158 -4.43 6.83 2.66
C GLN A 158 -5.24 6.06 3.70
N ALA A 159 -5.43 4.74 3.46
CA ALA A 159 -6.11 3.86 4.40
C ALA A 159 -5.37 3.79 5.74
N ASP A 160 -6.08 4.01 6.83
CA ASP A 160 -5.55 3.90 8.19
C ASP A 160 -5.65 2.46 8.68
N VAL A 161 -4.57 1.72 8.46
CA VAL A 161 -4.49 0.28 8.73
C VAL A 161 -3.49 0.01 9.85
N TRP A 162 -3.89 -0.85 10.76
CA TRP A 162 -3.10 -1.30 11.91
C TRP A 162 -2.93 -2.81 11.88
N LEU A 163 -1.78 -3.28 12.32
CA LEU A 163 -1.41 -4.69 12.42
C LEU A 163 -1.00 -5.03 13.85
N ALA A 164 -1.53 -6.13 14.38
CA ALA A 164 -1.09 -6.71 15.63
C ALA A 164 -0.62 -8.14 15.40
N ARG A 165 0.65 -8.42 15.73
CA ARG A 165 1.25 -9.74 15.66
C ARG A 165 1.15 -10.43 17.01
N GLY A 166 0.16 -11.29 17.17
CA GLY A 166 -0.07 -12.06 18.38
C GLY A 166 -1.41 -12.77 18.33
N ALA A 167 -1.52 -13.89 19.03
CA ALA A 167 -2.71 -14.73 18.99
C ALA A 167 -3.98 -14.07 19.61
N SER A 168 -3.85 -12.94 20.28
CA SER A 168 -4.95 -12.30 21.05
C SER A 168 -4.92 -10.79 20.88
N ALA A 169 -4.91 -10.31 19.63
CA ALA A 169 -5.03 -8.87 19.38
C ALA A 169 -6.39 -8.37 19.83
N ARG A 170 -6.44 -7.66 20.95
CA ARG A 170 -7.65 -7.04 21.47
C ARG A 170 -7.71 -5.59 20.99
N VAL A 171 -8.86 -5.19 20.46
CA VAL A 171 -9.13 -3.79 20.16
C VAL A 171 -9.49 -3.09 21.47
N PRO A 172 -8.76 -2.02 21.86
CA PRO A 172 -9.06 -1.24 23.05
C PRO A 172 -10.34 -0.41 22.85
N ASP A 173 -11.03 -0.09 23.98
CA ASP A 173 -12.31 0.62 23.91
C ASP A 173 -12.20 2.04 23.33
N ALA A 174 -11.06 2.71 23.47
CA ALA A 174 -10.86 4.04 22.92
C ALA A 174 -10.55 4.04 21.43
N ALA A 175 -9.88 3.00 20.91
CA ALA A 175 -9.46 2.84 19.50
C ALA A 175 -8.75 4.08 18.89
N ASP A 176 -8.14 4.94 19.73
CA ASP A 176 -7.23 5.98 19.30
C ASP A 176 -5.81 5.41 19.13
N ASP A 177 -4.90 6.18 18.54
CA ASP A 177 -3.55 5.73 18.21
C ASP A 177 -2.74 5.31 19.44
N ALA A 178 -2.87 6.05 20.53
CA ALA A 178 -2.16 5.76 21.76
C ALA A 178 -2.66 4.45 22.41
N ALA A 179 -3.97 4.26 22.45
CA ALA A 179 -4.59 3.05 22.98
C ALA A 179 -4.28 1.83 22.09
N LEU A 180 -4.33 1.96 20.77
CA LEU A 180 -3.95 0.90 19.82
C LEU A 180 -2.48 0.54 20.01
N ALA A 181 -1.59 1.52 20.06
CA ALA A 181 -0.15 1.27 20.25
C ALA A 181 0.13 0.59 21.60
N ALA A 182 -0.53 1.01 22.68
CA ALA A 182 -0.42 0.40 24.00
C ALA A 182 -0.94 -1.04 24.03
N ALA A 183 -1.97 -1.36 23.22
CA ALA A 183 -2.50 -2.71 23.04
C ALA A 183 -1.67 -3.59 22.10
N GLY A 184 -0.53 -3.08 21.61
CA GLY A 184 0.40 -3.84 20.76
C GLY A 184 0.13 -3.76 19.25
N TRP A 185 -0.80 -2.89 18.83
CA TRP A 185 -1.00 -2.60 17.41
C TRP A 185 0.07 -1.66 16.89
N ARG A 186 0.41 -1.80 15.61
CA ARG A 186 1.34 -0.90 14.90
C ARG A 186 0.67 -0.40 13.64
N GLN A 187 0.73 0.90 13.40
CA GLN A 187 0.20 1.49 12.19
C GLN A 187 1.06 1.10 11.00
N VAL A 188 0.43 0.67 9.92
CA VAL A 188 1.12 0.31 8.67
C VAL A 188 1.31 1.57 7.84
N ALA A 189 2.54 2.04 7.75
CA ALA A 189 2.91 3.23 6.99
C ALA A 189 3.46 2.83 5.61
N ALA A 190 2.84 3.36 4.54
CA ALA A 190 3.40 3.24 3.20
C ALA A 190 4.43 4.34 2.99
N GLN A 191 5.70 4.01 3.13
CA GLN A 191 6.77 4.93 2.72
C GLN A 191 6.99 4.80 1.22
N PHE A 192 6.79 5.91 0.50
CA PHE A 192 7.14 6.00 -0.90
C PHE A 192 8.56 6.54 -1.01
N ASP A 193 9.48 5.74 -1.56
CA ASP A 193 10.79 6.24 -1.91
C ASP A 193 10.60 7.45 -2.85
N ALA A 194 11.12 8.60 -2.47
CA ALA A 194 10.97 9.88 -3.18
C ALA A 194 11.46 9.85 -4.65
N GLY A 195 12.01 8.70 -5.08
CA GLY A 195 12.46 8.46 -6.45
C GLY A 195 11.36 8.16 -7.46
N VAL A 196 10.14 7.82 -7.03
CA VAL A 196 9.08 7.33 -7.93
C VAL A 196 8.00 8.39 -8.19
N THR A 197 7.80 9.34 -7.28
CA THR A 197 6.81 10.38 -7.43
C THR A 197 7.44 11.77 -7.33
N ARG A 198 7.92 12.31 -8.46
CA ARG A 198 8.19 13.74 -8.56
C ARG A 198 6.87 14.48 -8.72
N GLN A 199 6.36 15.05 -7.66
CA GLN A 199 5.55 16.25 -7.79
C GLN A 199 6.52 17.44 -7.84
N ASN A 200 6.76 17.96 -9.04
CA ASN A 200 7.32 19.29 -9.18
C ASN A 200 6.30 20.27 -8.59
N LYS A 201 6.62 20.83 -7.43
CA LYS A 201 5.89 21.99 -6.93
C LYS A 201 6.45 23.22 -7.68
N PRO A 202 5.60 24.09 -8.26
CA PRO A 202 6.01 25.29 -8.95
C PRO A 202 6.71 26.29 -8.04
#